data_251753e9cee57ed29c9469997850f92f
#
_entry.id   251753e9cee57ed29c9469997850f92f
#
_cell.length_a   1.000
_cell.length_b   1.000
_cell.length_c   1.000
_cell.angle_alpha   90.00
_cell.angle_beta   90.00
_cell.angle_gamma   90.00
#
_symmetry.space_group_name_H-M   'P 1'
#
loop_
_entity.id
_entity.type
_entity.pdbx_description
1 polymer ?
#
loop_
_entity_poly.entity_id
_entity_poly.type
_entity_poly.pdbx_seq_one_letter_code
_entity_poly.pdbx_strand_id
1 'polypeptide(L)'
;MKLLERIVGLYFIFLIFARISMINFDKWVYMLPHIVFSCFYIVWGILKFEHLPLSSFREEFYKHVHNQLSLLHVLAGIAIAVVSMSGHLLVYFVPYAKVVSAVGFWSLLLIVIAEFILIRKRERKNDLLIKRSLLWLLYGAYFYLSPMTELISVWYRTSPRVIQLHRASQKEPNNEKLKQILFDEVRHICNDQKPC
;
A
#
# COMPACT_ATOMS: atom_id res chain seq x y z
N MET A 1 -9.44 -14.15 -12.30
CA MET A 1 -8.62 -13.02 -11.83
C MET A 1 -9.34 -11.66 -11.99
N LYS A 2 -9.89 -11.26 -13.18
CA LYS A 2 -10.59 -9.95 -13.36
C LYS A 2 -11.73 -9.71 -12.36
N LEU A 3 -12.51 -10.72 -12.05
CA LEU A 3 -13.62 -10.59 -11.09
C LEU A 3 -13.09 -10.33 -9.67
N LEU A 4 -12.09 -11.07 -9.23
CA LEU A 4 -11.47 -10.89 -7.92
C LEU A 4 -10.89 -9.48 -7.77
N GLU A 5 -10.16 -8.99 -8.79
CA GLU A 5 -9.62 -7.63 -8.80
C GLU A 5 -10.74 -6.57 -8.65
N ARG A 6 -11.84 -6.73 -9.39
CA ARG A 6 -12.97 -5.81 -9.29
C ARG A 6 -13.62 -5.83 -7.91
N ILE A 7 -13.86 -7.02 -7.35
CA ILE A 7 -14.46 -7.18 -6.02
C ILE A 7 -13.58 -6.52 -4.96
N VAL A 8 -12.28 -6.83 -4.97
CA VAL A 8 -11.34 -6.30 -3.99
C VAL A 8 -11.15 -4.79 -4.20
N GLY A 9 -11.12 -4.31 -5.45
CA GLY A 9 -11.07 -2.88 -5.79
C GLY A 9 -12.29 -2.12 -5.32
N LEU A 10 -13.49 -2.65 -5.53
CA LEU A 10 -14.74 -2.06 -5.04
C LEU A 10 -14.77 -2.03 -3.51
N TYR A 11 -14.34 -3.11 -2.85
CA TYR A 11 -14.24 -3.16 -1.40
C TYR A 11 -13.26 -2.11 -0.86
N PHE A 12 -12.11 -1.91 -1.53
CA PHE A 12 -11.14 -0.89 -1.16
C PHE A 12 -11.73 0.53 -1.30
N ILE A 13 -12.42 0.81 -2.40
CA ILE A 13 -13.12 2.08 -2.61
C ILE A 13 -14.18 2.27 -1.51
N PHE A 14 -14.96 1.23 -1.20
CA PHE A 14 -15.96 1.26 -0.13
C PHE A 14 -15.31 1.61 1.22
N LEU A 15 -14.16 1.02 1.56
CA LEU A 15 -13.46 1.35 2.81
C LEU A 15 -12.97 2.80 2.86
N ILE A 16 -12.49 3.35 1.74
CA ILE A 16 -12.12 4.76 1.65
C ILE A 16 -13.35 5.65 1.90
N PHE A 17 -14.46 5.35 1.23
CA PHE A 17 -15.71 6.08 1.43
C PHE A 17 -16.23 5.96 2.86
N ALA A 18 -16.24 4.76 3.43
CA ALA A 18 -16.64 4.53 4.81
C ALA A 18 -15.78 5.37 5.77
N ARG A 19 -14.48 5.44 5.53
CA ARG A 19 -13.58 6.25 6.35
C ARG A 19 -13.85 7.74 6.21
N ILE A 20 -14.05 8.24 5.00
CA ILE A 20 -14.42 9.64 4.75
C ILE A 20 -15.76 9.98 5.41
N SER A 21 -16.73 9.06 5.36
CA SER A 21 -18.06 9.20 5.97
C SER A 21 -18.08 8.94 7.47
N MET A 22 -16.92 8.82 8.12
CA MET A 22 -16.77 8.54 9.56
C MET A 22 -17.42 7.21 10.02
N ILE A 23 -17.67 6.27 9.13
CA ILE A 23 -18.11 4.94 9.51
C ILE A 23 -16.88 4.19 10.03
N ASN A 24 -16.95 3.78 11.28
CA ASN A 24 -15.84 3.15 11.95
C ASN A 24 -16.03 1.63 11.95
N PHE A 25 -15.11 0.95 11.31
CA PHE A 25 -15.00 -0.51 11.33
C PHE A 25 -13.82 -0.92 12.21
N ASP A 26 -13.83 -2.20 12.62
CA ASP A 26 -12.68 -2.83 13.28
C ASP A 26 -11.42 -2.70 12.41
N LYS A 27 -10.26 -2.57 13.03
CA LYS A 27 -8.94 -2.49 12.38
C LYS A 27 -8.71 -3.61 11.36
N TRP A 28 -9.23 -4.80 11.63
CA TRP A 28 -9.11 -5.95 10.72
C TRP A 28 -9.85 -5.75 9.41
N VAL A 29 -10.97 -5.03 9.43
CA VAL A 29 -11.73 -4.70 8.23
C VAL A 29 -10.92 -3.81 7.29
N TYR A 30 -10.07 -2.92 7.84
CA TYR A 30 -9.15 -2.11 7.04
C TYR A 30 -7.88 -2.87 6.64
N MET A 31 -7.32 -3.69 7.52
CA MET A 31 -6.04 -4.38 7.30
C MET A 31 -6.17 -5.54 6.31
N LEU A 32 -7.23 -6.32 6.41
CA LEU A 32 -7.43 -7.51 5.59
C LEU A 32 -7.38 -7.23 4.07
N PRO A 33 -8.03 -6.18 3.53
CA PRO A 33 -7.94 -5.86 2.12
C PRO A 33 -6.51 -5.57 1.67
N HIS A 34 -5.72 -4.85 2.46
CA HIS A 34 -4.33 -4.55 2.10
C HIS A 34 -3.48 -5.81 2.03
N ILE A 35 -3.69 -6.75 2.96
CA ILE A 35 -3.02 -8.07 2.93
C ILE A 35 -3.45 -8.84 1.69
N VAL A 36 -4.75 -8.94 1.44
CA VAL A 36 -5.30 -9.66 0.28
C VAL A 36 -4.78 -9.04 -1.02
N PHE A 37 -4.78 -7.72 -1.14
CA PHE A 37 -4.21 -7.03 -2.31
C PHE A 37 -2.73 -7.31 -2.48
N SER A 38 -1.96 -7.23 -1.41
CA SER A 38 -0.52 -7.47 -1.47
C SER A 38 -0.22 -8.89 -1.96
N CYS A 39 -0.88 -9.89 -1.40
CA CYS A 39 -0.75 -11.28 -1.85
C CYS A 39 -1.20 -11.44 -3.31
N PHE A 40 -2.32 -10.83 -3.67
CA PHE A 40 -2.87 -10.89 -5.02
C PHE A 40 -1.89 -10.30 -6.05
N TYR A 41 -1.30 -9.13 -5.79
CA TYR A 41 -0.38 -8.50 -6.74
C TYR A 41 0.95 -9.24 -6.85
N ILE A 42 1.45 -9.87 -5.80
CA ILE A 42 2.63 -10.74 -5.87
C ILE A 42 2.34 -11.93 -6.81
N VAL A 43 1.23 -12.64 -6.57
CA VAL A 43 0.82 -13.77 -7.41
C VAL A 43 0.61 -13.31 -8.85
N TRP A 44 -0.04 -12.18 -9.04
CA TRP A 44 -0.33 -11.66 -10.37
C TRP A 44 0.91 -11.15 -11.10
N GLY A 45 1.90 -10.61 -10.39
CA GLY A 45 3.22 -10.30 -10.95
C GLY A 45 3.89 -11.55 -11.51
N ILE A 46 3.83 -12.67 -10.78
CA ILE A 46 4.33 -13.96 -11.25
C ILE A 46 3.57 -14.44 -12.50
N LEU A 47 2.27 -14.21 -12.58
CA LEU A 47 1.43 -14.51 -13.74
C LEU A 47 1.50 -13.43 -14.84
N LYS A 48 2.54 -12.58 -14.83
CA LYS A 48 2.80 -11.51 -15.83
C LYS A 48 1.68 -10.51 -16.01
N PHE A 49 0.84 -10.30 -14.98
CA PHE A 49 -0.37 -9.50 -15.09
C PHE A 49 -1.31 -9.94 -16.23
N GLU A 50 -1.11 -11.13 -16.75
CA GLU A 50 -1.97 -11.76 -17.74
C GLU A 50 -3.11 -12.51 -17.05
N HIS A 51 -4.14 -12.85 -17.80
CA HIS A 51 -5.31 -13.56 -17.27
C HIS A 51 -5.08 -15.08 -17.21
N LEU A 52 -3.88 -15.51 -16.87
CA LEU A 52 -3.53 -16.92 -16.74
C LEU A 52 -4.28 -17.56 -15.57
N PRO A 53 -4.60 -18.84 -15.65
CA PRO A 53 -5.19 -19.57 -14.53
C PRO A 53 -4.15 -19.78 -13.44
N LEU A 54 -4.59 -19.88 -12.18
CA LEU A 54 -3.71 -20.12 -11.03
C LEU A 54 -2.94 -21.45 -11.15
N SER A 55 -3.45 -22.41 -11.89
CA SER A 55 -2.76 -23.69 -12.16
C SER A 55 -1.43 -23.51 -12.90
N SER A 56 -1.27 -22.45 -13.69
CA SER A 56 -0.01 -22.16 -14.38
C SER A 56 1.03 -21.44 -13.53
N PHE A 57 0.72 -21.13 -12.26
CA PHE A 57 1.61 -20.38 -11.36
C PHE A 57 3.01 -21.00 -11.26
N ARG A 58 3.09 -22.31 -11.02
CA ARG A 58 4.38 -23.03 -10.87
C ARG A 58 5.23 -22.95 -12.13
N GLU A 59 4.61 -23.17 -13.29
CA GLU A 59 5.29 -23.14 -14.58
C GLU A 59 5.81 -21.73 -14.90
N GLU A 60 4.97 -20.71 -14.72
CA GLU A 60 5.37 -19.32 -14.95
C GLU A 60 6.45 -18.87 -13.99
N PHE A 61 6.40 -19.26 -12.70
CA PHE A 61 7.45 -18.96 -11.74
C PHE A 61 8.82 -19.47 -12.20
N TYR A 62 8.91 -20.70 -12.69
CA TYR A 62 10.18 -21.24 -13.23
C TYR A 62 10.65 -20.49 -14.49
N LYS A 63 9.73 -20.09 -15.35
CA LYS A 63 10.08 -19.29 -16.54
C LYS A 63 10.66 -17.93 -16.18
N HIS A 64 10.21 -17.31 -15.10
CA HIS A 64 10.70 -16.01 -14.66
C HIS A 64 12.15 -16.04 -14.17
N VAL A 65 12.57 -17.10 -13.52
CA VAL A 65 13.95 -17.25 -13.03
C VAL A 65 14.96 -17.19 -14.17
N HIS A 66 14.55 -17.57 -15.39
CA HIS A 66 15.42 -17.65 -16.56
C HIS A 66 15.25 -16.50 -17.56
N ASN A 67 14.29 -15.57 -17.35
CA ASN A 67 14.00 -14.50 -18.30
C ASN A 67 13.97 -13.14 -17.61
N GLN A 68 14.97 -12.29 -17.84
CA GLN A 68 15.12 -10.98 -17.23
C GLN A 68 13.93 -10.04 -17.48
N LEU A 69 13.33 -10.09 -18.67
CA LEU A 69 12.15 -9.29 -19.02
C LEU A 69 10.91 -9.70 -18.21
N SER A 70 10.84 -10.98 -17.86
CA SER A 70 9.79 -11.54 -17.03
C SER A 70 9.93 -11.14 -15.56
N LEU A 71 11.16 -10.93 -15.09
CA LEU A 71 11.48 -10.51 -13.73
C LEU A 71 10.84 -9.15 -13.38
N LEU A 72 10.74 -8.24 -14.35
CA LEU A 72 10.14 -6.91 -14.14
C LEU A 72 8.69 -6.98 -13.69
N HIS A 73 7.92 -7.97 -14.16
CA HIS A 73 6.53 -8.15 -13.69
C HIS A 73 6.48 -8.62 -12.24
N VAL A 74 7.37 -9.51 -11.84
CA VAL A 74 7.46 -9.98 -10.45
C VAL A 74 7.84 -8.82 -9.53
N LEU A 75 8.85 -8.03 -9.94
CA LEU A 75 9.26 -6.84 -9.20
C LEU A 75 8.13 -5.81 -9.10
N ALA A 76 7.36 -5.62 -10.17
CA ALA A 76 6.18 -4.75 -10.14
C ALA A 76 5.12 -5.24 -9.15
N GLY A 77 4.83 -6.54 -9.14
CA GLY A 77 3.90 -7.13 -8.17
C GLY A 77 4.34 -6.93 -6.73
N ILE A 78 5.63 -7.14 -6.45
CA ILE A 78 6.21 -6.92 -5.13
C ILE A 78 6.16 -5.42 -4.76
N ALA A 79 6.57 -4.52 -5.67
CA ALA A 79 6.54 -3.09 -5.40
C ALA A 79 5.13 -2.57 -5.12
N ILE A 80 4.13 -3.03 -5.89
CA ILE A 80 2.72 -2.71 -5.65
C ILE A 80 2.27 -3.23 -4.27
N ALA A 81 2.66 -4.45 -3.90
CA ALA A 81 2.35 -5.00 -2.58
C ALA A 81 2.94 -4.17 -1.44
N VAL A 82 4.20 -3.74 -1.57
CA VAL A 82 4.86 -2.86 -0.59
C VAL A 82 4.16 -1.51 -0.51
N VAL A 83 3.81 -0.90 -1.63
CA VAL A 83 3.06 0.38 -1.67
C VAL A 83 1.69 0.22 -1.03
N SER A 84 0.97 -0.86 -1.32
CA SER A 84 -0.35 -1.13 -0.72
C SER A 84 -0.29 -1.23 0.80
N MET A 85 0.72 -1.92 1.33
CA MET A 85 0.90 -2.07 2.78
C MET A 85 1.41 -0.79 3.46
N SER A 86 2.22 0.01 2.77
CA SER A 86 2.89 1.17 3.37
C SER A 86 1.92 2.20 3.94
N GLY A 87 0.81 2.48 3.26
CA GLY A 87 -0.22 3.39 3.74
C GLY A 87 -0.82 2.92 5.08
N HIS A 88 -1.09 1.63 5.18
CA HIS A 88 -1.60 1.03 6.41
C HIS A 88 -0.57 1.14 7.56
N LEU A 89 0.69 0.78 7.30
CA LEU A 89 1.75 0.87 8.29
C LEU A 89 1.96 2.30 8.81
N LEU A 90 1.86 3.31 7.93
CA LEU A 90 1.97 4.72 8.30
C LEU A 90 0.85 5.15 9.24
N VAL A 91 -0.37 4.75 8.95
CA VAL A 91 -1.54 5.10 9.77
C VAL A 91 -1.45 4.51 11.18
N TYR A 92 -0.89 3.30 11.32
CA TYR A 92 -0.72 2.65 12.63
C TYR A 92 0.60 2.98 13.32
N PHE A 93 1.35 3.98 12.85
CA PHE A 93 2.63 4.40 13.44
C PHE A 93 3.65 3.28 13.58
N VAL A 94 3.61 2.31 12.66
CA VAL A 94 4.61 1.23 12.68
C VAL A 94 6.01 1.82 12.49
N PRO A 95 7.00 1.44 13.31
CA PRO A 95 8.37 1.89 13.11
C PRO A 95 8.85 1.65 11.68
N TYR A 96 9.61 2.60 11.15
CA TYR A 96 10.13 2.56 9.78
C TYR A 96 9.08 2.57 8.63
N ALA A 97 7.79 2.76 8.94
CA ALA A 97 6.73 2.79 7.90
C ALA A 97 7.02 3.82 6.79
N LYS A 98 7.60 4.98 7.15
CA LYS A 98 8.01 6.01 6.16
C LYS A 98 9.11 5.51 5.23
N VAL A 99 10.05 4.72 5.74
CA VAL A 99 11.11 4.10 4.92
C VAL A 99 10.50 3.06 3.98
N VAL A 100 9.60 2.21 4.48
CA VAL A 100 8.88 1.23 3.66
C VAL A 100 8.08 1.93 2.55
N SER A 101 7.40 3.03 2.87
CA SER A 101 6.68 3.85 1.89
C SER A 101 7.61 4.43 0.83
N ALA A 102 8.77 4.97 1.23
CA ALA A 102 9.77 5.48 0.31
C ALA A 102 10.31 4.38 -0.62
N VAL A 103 10.70 3.25 -0.07
CA VAL A 103 11.21 2.09 -0.85
C VAL A 103 10.15 1.63 -1.85
N GLY A 104 8.91 1.46 -1.42
CA GLY A 104 7.81 1.05 -2.31
C GLY A 104 7.58 2.06 -3.43
N PHE A 105 7.47 3.33 -3.10
CA PHE A 105 7.25 4.41 -4.07
C PHE A 105 8.37 4.49 -5.12
N TRP A 106 9.64 4.56 -4.68
CA TRP A 106 10.76 4.68 -5.60
C TRP A 106 10.97 3.42 -6.46
N SER A 107 10.80 2.24 -5.87
CA SER A 107 10.85 0.98 -6.64
C SER A 107 9.79 0.96 -7.74
N LEU A 108 8.55 1.35 -7.41
CA LEU A 108 7.46 1.38 -8.37
C LEU A 108 7.68 2.44 -9.46
N LEU A 109 8.23 3.60 -9.11
CA LEU A 109 8.58 4.66 -10.07
C LEU A 109 9.62 4.17 -11.07
N LEU A 110 10.69 3.51 -10.59
CA LEU A 110 11.73 2.94 -11.47
C LEU A 110 11.15 1.88 -12.42
N ILE A 111 10.24 1.04 -11.94
CA ILE A 111 9.55 0.04 -12.76
C ILE A 111 8.69 0.70 -13.84
N VAL A 112 7.95 1.74 -13.50
CA VAL A 112 7.13 2.49 -14.49
C VAL A 112 8.02 3.11 -15.56
N ILE A 113 9.15 3.70 -15.17
CA ILE A 113 10.11 4.27 -16.13
C ILE A 113 10.68 3.18 -17.04
N ALA A 114 11.09 2.04 -16.47
CA ALA A 114 11.62 0.91 -17.23
C ALA A 114 10.59 0.36 -18.24
N GLU A 115 9.35 0.17 -17.82
CA GLU A 115 8.27 -0.26 -18.72
C GLU A 115 8.01 0.75 -19.83
N PHE A 116 8.04 2.04 -19.50
CA PHE A 116 7.84 3.10 -20.52
C PHE A 116 8.92 3.07 -21.60
N ILE A 117 10.18 2.84 -21.20
CA ILE A 117 11.31 2.70 -22.13
C ILE A 117 11.13 1.46 -23.03
N LEU A 118 10.71 0.32 -22.44
CA LEU A 118 10.49 -0.92 -23.18
C LEU A 118 9.34 -0.81 -24.18
N ILE A 119 8.24 -0.16 -23.80
CA ILE A 119 7.13 0.11 -24.73
C ILE A 119 7.58 1.01 -25.88
N ARG A 120 8.32 2.08 -25.58
CA ARG A 120 8.82 3.00 -26.60
C ARG A 120 9.73 2.30 -27.62
N LYS A 121 10.50 1.30 -27.18
CA LYS A 121 11.31 0.47 -28.06
C LYS A 121 10.49 -0.58 -28.85
N ARG A 122 9.17 -0.59 -28.73
CA ARG A 122 8.25 -1.58 -29.33
C ARG A 122 8.52 -3.04 -28.91
N GLU A 123 9.25 -3.23 -27.84
CA GLU A 123 9.56 -4.56 -27.32
C GLU A 123 8.38 -5.16 -26.53
N ARG A 124 7.38 -4.32 -26.16
CA ARG A 124 6.21 -4.74 -25.39
C ARG A 124 4.92 -4.01 -25.75
N LYS A 125 3.80 -4.75 -25.66
CA LYS A 125 2.43 -4.20 -25.85
C LYS A 125 1.59 -4.22 -24.57
N ASN A 126 2.21 -4.31 -23.37
CA ASN A 126 1.44 -4.55 -22.16
C ASN A 126 1.00 -3.25 -21.44
N ASP A 127 -0.02 -2.58 -21.98
CA ASP A 127 -0.64 -1.39 -21.36
C ASP A 127 -1.21 -1.62 -19.96
N LEU A 128 -1.49 -2.88 -19.61
CA LEU A 128 -2.18 -3.23 -18.37
C LEU A 128 -1.29 -3.04 -17.15
N LEU A 129 -0.01 -3.42 -17.26
CA LEU A 129 0.97 -3.25 -16.20
C LEU A 129 1.18 -1.77 -15.89
N ILE A 130 1.38 -0.95 -16.92
CA ILE A 130 1.58 0.50 -16.74
C ILE A 130 0.38 1.15 -16.07
N LYS A 131 -0.82 0.90 -16.55
CA LYS A 131 -2.04 1.51 -15.99
C LYS A 131 -2.18 1.21 -14.49
N ARG A 132 -1.89 -0.03 -14.09
CA ARG A 132 -1.95 -0.44 -12.69
C ARG A 132 -0.82 0.15 -11.86
N SER A 133 0.40 0.09 -12.37
CA SER A 133 1.56 0.67 -11.70
C SER A 133 1.40 2.18 -11.49
N LEU A 134 0.83 2.90 -12.46
CA LEU A 134 0.51 4.33 -12.32
C LEU A 134 -0.54 4.58 -11.22
N LEU A 135 -1.61 3.77 -11.16
CA LEU A 135 -2.61 3.90 -10.10
C LEU A 135 -1.98 3.75 -8.71
N TRP A 136 -1.17 2.70 -8.54
CA TRP A 136 -0.48 2.44 -7.27
C TRP A 136 0.64 3.44 -6.99
N LEU A 137 1.25 4.00 -8.02
CA LEU A 137 2.22 5.09 -7.87
C LEU A 137 1.55 6.35 -7.33
N LEU A 138 0.36 6.70 -7.81
CA LEU A 138 -0.42 7.82 -7.27
C LEU A 138 -0.80 7.59 -5.80
N TYR A 139 -1.24 6.38 -5.47
CA TYR A 139 -1.52 6.00 -4.09
C TYR A 139 -0.25 6.11 -3.22
N GLY A 140 0.87 5.54 -3.66
CA GLY A 140 2.15 5.62 -2.97
C GLY A 140 2.66 7.06 -2.82
N ALA A 141 2.49 7.88 -3.86
CA ALA A 141 2.84 9.30 -3.83
C ALA A 141 2.05 10.05 -2.75
N TYR A 142 0.75 9.79 -2.64
CA TYR A 142 -0.08 10.39 -1.59
C TYR A 142 0.49 10.09 -0.20
N PHE A 143 0.76 8.83 0.13
CA PHE A 143 1.27 8.47 1.45
C PHE A 143 2.74 8.89 1.68
N TYR A 144 3.57 8.87 0.64
CA TYR A 144 4.97 9.26 0.75
C TYR A 144 5.16 10.77 0.88
N LEU A 145 4.43 11.56 0.07
CA LEU A 145 4.56 13.01 0.02
C LEU A 145 3.75 13.74 1.09
N SER A 146 2.63 13.14 1.53
CA SER A 146 1.79 13.79 2.54
C SER A 146 2.54 13.93 3.87
N PRO A 147 2.49 15.13 4.49
CA PRO A 147 2.98 15.31 5.84
C PRO A 147 2.27 14.37 6.82
N MET A 148 3.03 13.79 7.75
CA MET A 148 2.47 12.84 8.74
C MET A 148 1.33 13.47 9.56
N THR A 149 1.42 14.78 9.83
CA THR A 149 0.35 15.56 10.52
C THR A 149 -0.98 15.55 9.76
N GLU A 150 -0.93 15.63 8.43
CA GLU A 150 -2.14 15.61 7.61
C GLU A 150 -2.75 14.21 7.59
N LEU A 151 -1.92 13.19 7.39
CA LEU A 151 -2.37 11.79 7.44
C LEU A 151 -3.07 11.50 8.76
N ILE A 152 -2.46 11.89 9.89
CA ILE A 152 -3.03 11.70 11.23
C ILE A 152 -4.31 12.49 11.40
N SER A 153 -4.37 13.73 10.93
CA SER A 153 -5.58 14.55 11.05
C SER A 153 -6.78 13.95 10.30
N VAL A 154 -6.53 13.27 9.20
CA VAL A 154 -7.58 12.57 8.43
C VAL A 154 -7.96 11.25 9.10
N TRP A 155 -6.98 10.44 9.49
CA TRP A 155 -7.24 9.09 10.00
C TRP A 155 -7.71 9.04 11.45
N TYR A 156 -7.28 10.01 12.29
CA TYR A 156 -7.67 10.11 13.70
C TYR A 156 -8.57 11.31 13.96
N ARG A 157 -9.36 11.72 12.98
CA ARG A 157 -10.25 12.89 13.09
C ARG A 157 -11.21 12.82 14.28
N THR A 158 -11.65 11.61 14.63
CA THR A 158 -12.52 11.35 15.78
C THR A 158 -11.77 11.27 17.12
N SER A 159 -10.45 11.31 17.09
CA SER A 159 -9.57 11.16 18.26
C SER A 159 -8.64 12.37 18.41
N PRO A 160 -9.15 13.52 18.86
CA PRO A 160 -8.38 14.76 18.93
C PRO A 160 -7.15 14.66 19.83
N ARG A 161 -7.17 13.75 20.82
CA ARG A 161 -6.03 13.49 21.70
C ARG A 161 -4.84 12.92 20.95
N VAL A 162 -5.04 12.00 20.01
CA VAL A 162 -3.95 11.48 19.16
C VAL A 162 -3.32 12.60 18.34
N ILE A 163 -4.14 13.48 17.76
CA ILE A 163 -3.65 14.62 16.97
C ILE A 163 -2.82 15.58 17.84
N GLN A 164 -3.29 15.87 19.07
CA GLN A 164 -2.57 16.73 20.02
C GLN A 164 -1.25 16.11 20.46
N LEU A 165 -1.24 14.82 20.84
CA LEU A 165 -0.04 14.08 21.23
C LEU A 165 0.97 14.03 20.09
N HIS A 166 0.51 13.80 18.86
CA HIS A 166 1.39 13.82 17.71
C HIS A 166 2.04 15.17 17.47
N ARG A 167 1.25 16.27 17.52
CA ARG A 167 1.79 17.63 17.41
C ARG A 167 2.79 17.96 18.52
N ALA A 168 2.52 17.51 19.74
CA ALA A 168 3.45 17.67 20.86
C ALA A 168 4.75 16.87 20.62
N SER A 169 4.67 15.61 20.17
CA SER A 169 5.84 14.79 19.88
C SER A 169 6.71 15.34 18.74
N GLN A 170 6.12 16.09 17.82
CA GLN A 170 6.89 16.78 16.77
C GLN A 170 7.67 18.00 17.30
N LYS A 171 7.12 18.68 18.31
CA LYS A 171 7.84 19.80 18.96
C LYS A 171 8.99 19.33 19.84
N GLU A 172 8.87 18.13 20.39
CA GLU A 172 9.84 17.50 21.28
C GLU A 172 10.29 16.13 20.71
N PRO A 173 11.05 16.11 19.60
CA PRO A 173 11.37 14.86 18.89
C PRO A 173 12.22 13.88 19.70
N ASN A 174 12.92 14.33 20.74
CA ASN A 174 13.75 13.51 21.61
C ASN A 174 13.02 13.03 22.88
N ASN A 175 11.74 13.39 23.05
CA ASN A 175 10.97 13.00 24.22
C ASN A 175 10.35 11.60 24.00
N GLU A 176 11.11 10.57 24.37
CA GLU A 176 10.68 9.17 24.23
C GLU A 176 9.41 8.84 25.03
N LYS A 177 9.21 9.51 26.20
CA LYS A 177 7.98 9.32 26.99
C LYS A 177 6.75 9.78 26.22
N LEU A 178 6.86 10.91 25.50
CA LEU A 178 5.76 11.45 24.72
C LEU A 178 5.43 10.56 23.51
N LYS A 179 6.46 10.00 22.87
CA LYS A 179 6.28 9.02 21.79
C LYS A 179 5.61 7.75 22.29
N GLN A 180 6.01 7.28 23.48
CA GLN A 180 5.41 6.11 24.09
C GLN A 180 3.92 6.35 24.42
N ILE A 181 3.59 7.50 25.01
CA ILE A 181 2.20 7.88 25.31
C ILE A 181 1.36 7.94 24.02
N LEU A 182 1.91 8.52 22.94
CA LEU A 182 1.23 8.54 21.65
C LEU A 182 0.97 7.13 21.12
N PHE A 183 1.98 6.27 21.18
CA PHE A 183 1.87 4.90 20.72
C PHE A 183 0.84 4.11 21.54
N ASP A 184 0.85 4.25 22.86
CA ASP A 184 -0.09 3.60 23.77
C ASP A 184 -1.53 4.08 23.54
N GLU A 185 -1.73 5.38 23.30
CA GLU A 185 -3.04 5.95 22.97
C GLU A 185 -3.59 5.39 21.66
N VAL A 186 -2.75 5.33 20.60
CA VAL A 186 -3.13 4.71 19.33
C VAL A 186 -3.48 3.24 19.52
N ARG A 187 -2.65 2.51 20.27
CA ARG A 187 -2.87 1.10 20.58
C ARG A 187 -4.17 0.88 21.37
N HIS A 188 -4.45 1.74 22.34
CA HIS A 188 -5.67 1.68 23.14
C HIS A 188 -6.91 1.90 22.26
N ILE A 189 -6.90 2.93 21.41
CA ILE A 189 -8.00 3.20 20.48
C ILE A 189 -8.21 2.01 19.53
N CYS A 190 -7.14 1.40 19.06
CA CYS A 190 -7.23 0.27 18.14
C CYS A 190 -7.63 -1.05 18.82
N ASN A 191 -7.38 -1.22 20.12
CA ASN A 191 -7.73 -2.43 20.86
C ASN A 191 -9.12 -2.37 21.50
N ASP A 192 -9.57 -1.21 21.96
CA ASP A 192 -10.82 -1.05 22.70
C ASP A 192 -12.07 -1.00 21.80
N GLN A 193 -11.94 -1.39 20.53
CA GLN A 193 -13.03 -1.34 19.54
C GLN A 193 -13.68 0.05 19.42
N LYS A 194 -13.06 1.07 20.00
CA LYS A 194 -13.45 2.43 19.69
C LYS A 194 -12.93 2.76 18.30
N PRO A 195 -13.76 3.36 17.49
CA PRO A 195 -13.46 3.59 16.09
C PRO A 195 -12.15 4.40 15.93
N CYS A 196 -11.15 3.76 15.30
CA CYS A 196 -9.97 4.47 14.81
C CYS A 196 -10.34 5.37 13.65
#